data_b0b9ac412aae35c746f96c79dadba82d
#
_entry.id   b0b9ac412aae35c746f96c79dadba82d
#
_cell.length_a   1.000
_cell.length_b   1.000
_cell.length_c   1.000
_cell.angle_alpha   90.00
_cell.angle_beta   90.00
_cell.angle_gamma   90.00
#
_symmetry.space_group_name_H-M   'P 1'
#
loop_
_entity.id
_entity.type
_entity.pdbx_description
1 polymer ?
#
loop_
_entity_poly.entity_id
_entity_poly.type
_entity_poly.pdbx_seq_one_letter_code
_entity_poly.pdbx_strand_id
1 'polypeptide(L)'
;QDTFLFKQSILDNIRMGNPDATEEQVIAAAKAARCHEFIEQLPNGYQTVIGSTGVHLSGGERQRIAIARAIVKDAPIIVLDEATAFSDPENEYLIQKAFEKLIQNKTVVMIAHRLSTIRNADQILVMEKGCLIESGTHDELLKKDGKYAQMWSSYTESINWKISTGKAV
;
A
#
# COMPACT_ATOMS: atom_id res chain seq x y z
N GLN A 1 -0.05 4.73 7.08
CA GLN A 1 -0.63 4.94 8.43
C GLN A 1 -1.13 3.61 9.01
N ASP A 2 -1.47 3.58 10.29
CA ASP A 2 -1.77 2.35 11.03
C ASP A 2 -2.93 1.57 10.41
N THR A 3 -2.67 0.31 10.09
CA THR A 3 -3.69 -0.60 9.58
C THR A 3 -4.57 -1.07 10.73
N PHE A 4 -5.80 -0.58 10.78
CA PHE A 4 -6.75 -0.97 11.81
C PHE A 4 -7.47 -2.28 11.46
N LEU A 5 -7.37 -3.26 12.36
CA LEU A 5 -8.15 -4.50 12.33
C LEU A 5 -9.02 -4.59 13.58
N PHE A 6 -10.26 -5.05 13.40
CA PHE A 6 -11.22 -5.18 14.49
C PHE A 6 -11.01 -6.49 15.24
N LYS A 7 -11.42 -6.51 16.52
CA LYS A 7 -11.37 -7.71 17.37
C LYS A 7 -12.49 -8.70 16.97
N GLN A 8 -12.32 -9.31 15.81
CA GLN A 8 -13.20 -10.29 15.21
C GLN A 8 -12.39 -11.26 14.34
N SER A 9 -13.05 -12.24 13.68
CA SER A 9 -12.36 -13.19 12.81
C SER A 9 -11.65 -12.49 11.64
N ILE A 10 -10.62 -13.13 11.06
CA ILE A 10 -9.97 -12.64 9.84
C ILE A 10 -10.99 -12.58 8.70
N LEU A 11 -11.85 -13.59 8.59
CA LEU A 11 -12.94 -13.63 7.62
C LEU A 11 -13.81 -12.37 7.70
N ASP A 12 -14.29 -12.04 8.90
CA ASP A 12 -15.15 -10.87 9.11
C ASP A 12 -14.39 -9.56 8.87
N ASN A 13 -13.13 -9.48 9.26
CA ASN A 13 -12.28 -8.33 8.97
C ASN A 13 -12.18 -8.05 7.46
N ILE A 14 -12.03 -9.07 6.64
CA ILE A 14 -11.99 -8.92 5.18
C ILE A 14 -13.37 -8.59 4.62
N ARG A 15 -14.42 -9.32 5.08
CA ARG A 15 -15.81 -9.14 4.65
C ARG A 15 -16.37 -7.76 4.94
N MET A 16 -15.80 -7.00 5.89
CA MET A 16 -16.16 -5.59 6.11
C MET A 16 -16.05 -4.72 4.85
N GLY A 17 -15.25 -5.11 3.86
CA GLY A 17 -15.18 -4.41 2.58
C GLY A 17 -16.48 -4.49 1.78
N ASN A 18 -17.17 -5.64 1.87
CA ASN A 18 -18.49 -5.90 1.29
C ASN A 18 -19.20 -6.93 2.16
N PRO A 19 -20.20 -6.52 2.98
CA PRO A 19 -20.92 -7.42 3.89
C PRO A 19 -21.65 -8.57 3.18
N ASP A 20 -22.01 -8.39 1.91
CA ASP A 20 -22.73 -9.40 1.10
C ASP A 20 -21.77 -10.38 0.41
N ALA A 21 -20.45 -10.23 0.60
CA ALA A 21 -19.46 -11.10 -0.02
C ALA A 21 -19.56 -12.53 0.52
N THR A 22 -19.58 -13.51 -0.38
CA THR A 22 -19.50 -14.93 -0.02
C THR A 22 -18.12 -15.27 0.55
N GLU A 23 -18.03 -16.42 1.23
CA GLU A 23 -16.74 -16.87 1.77
C GLU A 23 -15.72 -17.11 0.66
N GLU A 24 -16.15 -17.64 -0.49
CA GLU A 24 -15.29 -17.85 -1.66
C GLU A 24 -14.73 -16.54 -2.19
N GLN A 25 -15.53 -15.46 -2.21
CA GLN A 25 -15.09 -14.12 -2.62
C GLN A 25 -14.05 -13.55 -1.64
N VAL A 26 -14.25 -13.74 -0.34
CA VAL A 26 -13.30 -13.34 0.70
C VAL A 26 -11.99 -14.09 0.54
N ILE A 27 -12.02 -15.42 0.33
CA ILE A 27 -10.84 -16.25 0.11
C ILE A 27 -10.11 -15.84 -1.19
N ALA A 28 -10.86 -15.57 -2.26
CA ALA A 28 -10.27 -15.09 -3.52
C ALA A 28 -9.53 -13.75 -3.33
N ALA A 29 -10.12 -12.82 -2.58
CA ALA A 29 -9.48 -11.55 -2.24
C ALA A 29 -8.24 -11.73 -1.35
N ALA A 30 -8.27 -12.66 -0.40
CA ALA A 30 -7.13 -13.00 0.44
C ALA A 30 -5.96 -13.59 -0.37
N LYS A 31 -6.25 -14.44 -1.36
CA LYS A 31 -5.26 -14.94 -2.32
C LYS A 31 -4.65 -13.81 -3.15
N ALA A 32 -5.49 -12.93 -3.66
CA ALA A 32 -5.05 -11.76 -4.43
C ALA A 32 -4.16 -10.80 -3.58
N ALA A 33 -4.48 -10.65 -2.29
CA ALA A 33 -3.73 -9.86 -1.34
C ALA A 33 -2.51 -10.58 -0.72
N ARG A 34 -2.17 -11.78 -1.17
CA ARG A 34 -1.04 -12.59 -0.64
C ARG A 34 -1.12 -12.83 0.87
N CYS A 35 -2.32 -13.03 1.40
CA CYS A 35 -2.51 -13.32 2.82
C CYS A 35 -3.13 -14.71 3.08
N HIS A 36 -3.59 -15.42 2.06
CA HIS A 36 -4.21 -16.73 2.19
C HIS A 36 -3.29 -17.76 2.87
N GLU A 37 -2.05 -17.85 2.41
CA GLU A 37 -1.09 -18.87 2.86
C GLU A 37 -0.80 -18.76 4.36
N PHE A 38 -0.55 -17.55 4.89
CA PHE A 38 -0.31 -17.41 6.32
C PHE A 38 -1.59 -17.59 7.14
N ILE A 39 -2.78 -17.20 6.58
CA ILE A 39 -4.05 -17.41 7.27
C ILE A 39 -4.32 -18.89 7.49
N GLU A 40 -4.06 -19.74 6.51
CA GLU A 40 -4.24 -21.19 6.62
C GLU A 40 -3.30 -21.85 7.64
N GLN A 41 -2.15 -21.25 7.92
CA GLN A 41 -1.20 -21.72 8.94
C GLN A 41 -1.63 -21.37 10.37
N LEU A 42 -2.62 -20.48 10.54
CA LEU A 42 -3.14 -20.13 11.85
C LEU A 42 -4.03 -21.26 12.41
N PRO A 43 -4.06 -21.49 13.73
CA PRO A 43 -4.78 -22.60 14.34
C PRO A 43 -6.25 -22.74 13.93
N ASN A 44 -6.95 -21.62 13.68
CA ASN A 44 -8.35 -21.58 13.26
C ASN A 44 -8.53 -20.99 11.86
N GLY A 45 -7.46 -20.90 11.06
CA GLY A 45 -7.51 -20.35 9.71
C GLY A 45 -8.24 -18.99 9.67
N TYR A 46 -9.18 -18.84 8.76
CA TYR A 46 -9.99 -17.64 8.60
C TYR A 46 -10.87 -17.29 9.82
N GLN A 47 -11.18 -18.26 10.67
CA GLN A 47 -11.98 -18.05 11.90
C GLN A 47 -11.10 -17.56 13.06
N THR A 48 -9.78 -17.38 12.86
CA THR A 48 -8.90 -16.84 13.88
C THR A 48 -9.32 -15.42 14.26
N VAL A 49 -9.57 -15.19 15.56
CA VAL A 49 -9.95 -13.87 16.08
C VAL A 49 -8.68 -13.06 16.35
N ILE A 50 -8.59 -11.88 15.72
CA ILE A 50 -7.47 -10.96 15.87
C ILE A 50 -7.60 -10.18 17.19
N GLY A 51 -6.45 -9.96 17.86
CA GLY A 51 -6.42 -9.18 19.12
C GLY A 51 -6.99 -9.93 20.33
N SER A 52 -7.25 -11.23 20.21
CA SER A 52 -7.44 -12.13 21.36
C SER A 52 -6.07 -12.58 21.89
N THR A 53 -6.02 -12.99 23.16
CA THR A 53 -4.81 -13.50 23.79
C THR A 53 -4.23 -14.67 22.99
N GLY A 54 -3.13 -14.45 22.26
CA GLY A 54 -2.37 -15.52 21.62
C GLY A 54 -2.04 -15.34 20.13
N VAL A 55 -2.77 -14.55 19.34
CA VAL A 55 -2.44 -14.37 17.93
C VAL A 55 -1.99 -12.95 17.66
N HIS A 56 -0.69 -12.81 17.39
CA HIS A 56 -0.08 -11.55 16.98
C HIS A 56 0.28 -11.62 15.49
N LEU A 57 -0.34 -10.74 14.70
CA LEU A 57 0.02 -10.54 13.30
C LEU A 57 1.15 -9.51 13.19
N SER A 58 2.10 -9.77 12.31
CA SER A 58 3.11 -8.79 11.91
C SER A 58 2.48 -7.57 11.23
N GLY A 59 3.22 -6.47 11.12
CA GLY A 59 2.76 -5.28 10.40
C GLY A 59 2.36 -5.57 8.96
N GLY A 60 3.18 -6.37 8.26
CA GLY A 60 2.93 -6.78 6.87
C GLY A 60 1.69 -7.67 6.71
N GLU A 61 1.46 -8.61 7.63
CA GLU A 61 0.26 -9.46 7.64
C GLU A 61 -1.01 -8.64 7.85
N ARG A 62 -1.01 -7.74 8.83
CA ARG A 62 -2.14 -6.81 9.04
C ARG A 62 -2.45 -5.99 7.80
N GLN A 63 -1.43 -5.48 7.13
CA GLN A 63 -1.62 -4.69 5.93
C GLN A 63 -2.17 -5.51 4.77
N ARG A 64 -1.70 -6.74 4.54
CA ARG A 64 -2.25 -7.61 3.52
C ARG A 64 -3.72 -7.95 3.78
N ILE A 65 -4.15 -8.13 5.03
CA ILE A 65 -5.58 -8.28 5.37
C ILE A 65 -6.37 -7.01 5.01
N ALA A 66 -5.83 -5.82 5.28
CA ALA A 66 -6.50 -4.57 4.89
C ALA A 66 -6.58 -4.39 3.37
N ILE A 67 -5.56 -4.83 2.63
CA ILE A 67 -5.60 -4.86 1.16
C ILE A 67 -6.67 -5.84 0.67
N ALA A 68 -6.78 -7.04 1.28
CA ALA A 68 -7.86 -8.00 0.96
C ALA A 68 -9.25 -7.38 1.19
N ARG A 69 -9.45 -6.65 2.29
CA ARG A 69 -10.66 -5.87 2.56
C ARG A 69 -10.96 -4.86 1.44
N ALA A 70 -9.95 -4.15 0.97
CA ALA A 70 -10.09 -3.18 -0.11
C ALA A 70 -10.40 -3.85 -1.47
N ILE A 71 -9.84 -5.05 -1.73
CA ILE A 71 -10.14 -5.85 -2.92
C ILE A 71 -11.59 -6.32 -2.91
N VAL A 72 -12.10 -6.84 -1.78
CA VAL A 72 -13.52 -7.26 -1.65
C VAL A 72 -14.47 -6.10 -1.84
N LYS A 73 -14.08 -4.89 -1.38
CA LYS A 73 -14.87 -3.67 -1.56
C LYS A 73 -15.03 -3.28 -3.01
N ASP A 74 -14.03 -3.56 -3.84
CA ASP A 74 -13.99 -3.30 -5.27
C ASP A 74 -14.36 -1.86 -5.69
N ALA A 75 -13.97 -0.88 -4.89
CA ALA A 75 -14.23 0.53 -5.19
C ALA A 75 -13.50 0.99 -6.47
N PRO A 76 -14.11 1.82 -7.33
CA PRO A 76 -13.49 2.32 -8.57
C PRO A 76 -12.38 3.35 -8.30
N ILE A 77 -12.39 4.00 -7.14
CA ILE A 77 -11.39 4.99 -6.71
C ILE A 77 -10.73 4.50 -5.44
N ILE A 78 -9.41 4.51 -5.42
CA ILE A 78 -8.58 4.12 -4.27
C ILE A 78 -7.73 5.33 -3.85
N VAL A 79 -7.75 5.65 -2.56
CA VAL A 79 -6.88 6.66 -1.97
C VAL A 79 -5.85 5.95 -1.11
N LEU A 80 -4.56 6.15 -1.41
CA LEU A 80 -3.43 5.60 -0.70
C LEU A 80 -2.67 6.73 0.01
N ASP A 81 -2.56 6.62 1.33
CA ASP A 81 -1.74 7.50 2.15
C ASP A 81 -0.59 6.70 2.74
N GLU A 82 0.63 7.03 2.35
CA GLU A 82 1.89 6.43 2.83
C GLU A 82 1.92 4.87 2.85
N ALA A 83 1.55 4.24 1.74
CA ALA A 83 1.29 2.79 1.71
C ALA A 83 2.54 1.86 1.80
N THR A 84 3.79 2.37 1.88
CA THR A 84 5.01 1.56 1.61
C THR A 84 6.20 1.82 2.53
N ALA A 85 6.02 1.87 3.85
CA ALA A 85 7.16 1.95 4.77
C ALA A 85 7.33 0.62 5.55
N PHE A 86 8.10 -0.34 5.00
CA PHE A 86 8.40 -1.59 5.67
C PHE A 86 9.90 -1.80 5.86
N SER A 87 10.25 -2.43 7.00
CA SER A 87 11.64 -2.75 7.33
C SER A 87 12.08 -4.13 6.83
N ASP A 88 11.14 -4.93 6.29
CA ASP A 88 11.39 -6.29 5.83
C ASP A 88 11.16 -6.43 4.32
N PRO A 89 12.23 -6.72 3.53
CA PRO A 89 12.17 -6.79 2.07
C PRO A 89 11.19 -7.84 1.53
N GLU A 90 11.01 -8.98 2.20
CA GLU A 90 10.10 -10.04 1.77
C GLU A 90 8.65 -9.59 1.91
N ASN A 91 8.30 -8.99 3.04
CA ASN A 91 6.98 -8.41 3.26
C ASN A 91 6.71 -7.23 2.30
N GLU A 92 7.72 -6.39 2.00
CA GLU A 92 7.59 -5.29 1.04
C GLU A 92 7.21 -5.84 -0.35
N TYR A 93 7.88 -6.88 -0.83
CA TYR A 93 7.57 -7.53 -2.10
C TYR A 93 6.13 -8.07 -2.15
N LEU A 94 5.70 -8.80 -1.11
CA LEU A 94 4.34 -9.36 -1.05
C LEU A 94 3.26 -8.28 -1.03
N ILE A 95 3.50 -7.20 -0.28
CA ILE A 95 2.59 -6.05 -0.21
C ILE A 95 2.53 -5.33 -1.55
N GLN A 96 3.67 -5.13 -2.22
CA GLN A 96 3.69 -4.52 -3.55
C GLN A 96 2.86 -5.34 -4.54
N LYS A 97 2.99 -6.66 -4.54
CA LYS A 97 2.19 -7.55 -5.40
C LYS A 97 0.68 -7.48 -5.07
N ALA A 98 0.33 -7.37 -3.80
CA ALA A 98 -1.05 -7.17 -3.39
C ALA A 98 -1.60 -5.82 -3.86
N PHE A 99 -0.80 -4.74 -3.78
CA PHE A 99 -1.19 -3.43 -4.31
C PHE A 99 -1.34 -3.42 -5.82
N GLU A 100 -0.41 -4.00 -6.57
CA GLU A 100 -0.54 -4.12 -8.04
C GLU A 100 -1.89 -4.75 -8.43
N LYS A 101 -2.34 -5.75 -7.66
CA LYS A 101 -3.65 -6.39 -7.89
C LYS A 101 -4.81 -5.51 -7.49
N LEU A 102 -4.71 -4.79 -6.38
CA LEU A 102 -5.74 -3.88 -5.88
C LEU A 102 -6.02 -2.73 -6.85
N ILE A 103 -4.97 -2.12 -7.43
CA ILE A 103 -5.08 -0.92 -8.27
C ILE A 103 -5.45 -1.20 -9.73
N GLN A 104 -5.46 -2.46 -10.13
CA GLN A 104 -5.72 -2.86 -11.52
C GLN A 104 -7.09 -2.34 -12.02
N ASN A 105 -7.09 -1.58 -13.11
CA ASN A 105 -8.29 -0.97 -13.72
C ASN A 105 -9.05 0.01 -12.80
N LYS A 106 -8.33 0.72 -11.91
CA LYS A 106 -8.93 1.67 -10.97
C LYS A 106 -8.24 3.02 -11.04
N THR A 107 -8.96 4.06 -10.63
CA THR A 107 -8.37 5.38 -10.39
C THR A 107 -7.68 5.38 -9.03
N VAL A 108 -6.38 5.71 -9.01
CA VAL A 108 -5.59 5.74 -7.78
C VAL A 108 -5.15 7.16 -7.48
N VAL A 109 -5.48 7.64 -6.31
CA VAL A 109 -4.94 8.88 -5.73
C VAL A 109 -3.95 8.49 -4.65
N MET A 110 -2.67 8.86 -4.82
CA MET A 110 -1.61 8.51 -3.89
C MET A 110 -1.00 9.77 -3.27
N ILE A 111 -0.94 9.81 -1.94
CA ILE A 111 -0.13 10.76 -1.20
C ILE A 111 1.24 10.11 -0.98
N ALA A 112 2.26 10.65 -1.64
CA ALA A 112 3.58 10.04 -1.66
C ALA A 112 4.56 10.78 -0.76
N HIS A 113 5.23 10.04 0.12
CA HIS A 113 6.38 10.48 0.90
C HIS A 113 7.72 10.08 0.25
N ARG A 114 7.68 9.20 -0.76
CA ARG A 114 8.86 8.80 -1.56
C ARG A 114 8.61 9.14 -3.02
N LEU A 115 9.45 10.01 -3.58
CA LEU A 115 9.31 10.45 -4.98
C LEU A 115 9.44 9.30 -6.00
N SER A 116 10.17 8.23 -5.65
CA SER A 116 10.29 7.05 -6.52
C SER A 116 8.95 6.37 -6.80
N THR A 117 8.01 6.41 -5.88
CA THR A 117 6.71 5.71 -6.02
C THR A 117 5.78 6.38 -7.04
N ILE A 118 5.94 7.69 -7.26
CA ILE A 118 5.09 8.47 -8.17
C ILE A 118 5.68 8.69 -9.55
N ARG A 119 6.91 8.21 -9.80
CA ARG A 119 7.59 8.41 -11.08
C ARG A 119 6.75 7.97 -12.30
N ASN A 120 6.02 6.87 -12.14
CA ASN A 120 5.21 6.28 -13.21
C ASN A 120 3.72 6.67 -13.11
N ALA A 121 3.38 7.69 -12.33
CA ALA A 121 2.01 8.18 -12.25
C ALA A 121 1.60 8.89 -13.55
N ASP A 122 0.35 8.70 -13.98
CA ASP A 122 -0.21 9.37 -15.16
C ASP A 122 -0.25 10.89 -14.96
N GLN A 123 -0.44 11.34 -13.73
CA GLN A 123 -0.45 12.75 -13.34
C GLN A 123 0.10 12.93 -11.94
N ILE A 124 1.02 13.88 -11.79
CA ILE A 124 1.56 14.31 -10.51
C ILE A 124 1.02 15.72 -10.21
N LEU A 125 0.53 15.90 -8.99
CA LEU A 125 0.04 17.18 -8.47
C LEU A 125 0.99 17.65 -7.37
N VAL A 126 1.63 18.81 -7.56
CA VAL A 126 2.52 19.39 -6.56
C VAL A 126 1.75 20.44 -5.78
N MET A 127 1.64 20.24 -4.47
CA MET A 127 0.90 21.11 -3.55
C MET A 127 1.87 21.90 -2.67
N GLU A 128 1.62 23.18 -2.50
CA GLU A 128 2.33 24.03 -1.53
C GLU A 128 1.33 24.93 -0.82
N LYS A 129 1.37 24.94 0.51
CA LYS A 129 0.49 25.76 1.36
C LYS A 129 -1.01 25.64 1.00
N GLY A 130 -1.44 24.42 0.66
CA GLY A 130 -2.83 24.11 0.29
C GLY A 130 -3.21 24.48 -1.14
N CYS A 131 -2.30 25.01 -1.95
CA CYS A 131 -2.53 25.36 -3.34
C CYS A 131 -1.83 24.39 -4.28
N LEU A 132 -2.48 24.06 -5.41
CA LEU A 132 -1.85 23.35 -6.52
C LEU A 132 -0.92 24.34 -7.25
N ILE A 133 0.38 24.06 -7.28
CA ILE A 133 1.40 24.92 -7.91
C ILE A 133 1.92 24.36 -9.22
N GLU A 134 1.98 23.03 -9.36
CA GLU A 134 2.41 22.35 -10.60
C GLU A 134 1.58 21.09 -10.83
N SER A 135 1.37 20.75 -12.10
CA SER A 135 0.79 19.47 -12.50
C SER A 135 1.37 18.99 -13.82
N GLY A 136 1.47 17.68 -13.99
CA GLY A 136 1.98 17.02 -15.18
C GLY A 136 2.53 15.63 -14.91
N THR A 137 3.10 15.00 -15.91
CA THR A 137 3.87 13.75 -15.77
C THR A 137 5.24 14.04 -15.18
N HIS A 138 5.95 13.00 -14.76
CA HIS A 138 7.32 13.11 -14.26
C HIS A 138 8.24 13.89 -15.22
N ASP A 139 8.24 13.49 -16.50
CA ASP A 139 9.12 14.10 -17.50
C ASP A 139 8.76 15.55 -17.83
N GLU A 140 7.47 15.89 -17.84
CA GLU A 140 7.00 17.26 -18.04
C GLU A 140 7.40 18.17 -16.87
N LEU A 141 7.27 17.69 -15.65
CA LEU A 141 7.61 18.46 -14.45
C LEU A 141 9.11 18.66 -14.30
N LEU A 142 9.93 17.69 -14.71
CA LEU A 142 11.38 17.87 -14.76
C LEU A 142 11.80 18.96 -15.77
N LYS A 143 11.15 19.00 -16.95
CA LYS A 143 11.42 20.01 -17.98
C LYS A 143 11.02 21.43 -17.56
N LYS A 144 10.03 21.56 -16.66
CA LYS A 144 9.59 22.87 -16.14
C LYS A 144 10.62 23.50 -15.17
N ASP A 145 11.57 22.71 -14.68
CA ASP A 145 12.60 23.12 -13.71
C ASP A 145 12.03 23.84 -12.46
N GLY A 146 10.85 23.41 -12.04
CA GLY A 146 10.09 24.01 -10.95
C GLY A 146 10.34 23.32 -9.61
N LYS A 147 9.34 23.38 -8.72
CA LYS A 147 9.40 22.79 -7.38
C LYS A 147 9.62 21.28 -7.42
N TYR A 148 8.92 20.60 -8.34
CA TYR A 148 9.08 19.15 -8.50
C TYR A 148 10.51 18.76 -8.91
N ALA A 149 11.10 19.47 -9.87
CA ALA A 149 12.47 19.22 -10.31
C ALA A 149 13.47 19.40 -9.18
N GLN A 150 13.32 20.45 -8.36
CA GLN A 150 14.14 20.67 -7.18
C GLN A 150 14.03 19.53 -6.16
N MET A 151 12.80 19.08 -5.87
CA MET A 151 12.56 17.94 -4.97
C MET A 151 13.19 16.65 -5.51
N TRP A 152 13.09 16.41 -6.82
CA TRP A 152 13.68 15.24 -7.47
C TRP A 152 15.20 15.27 -7.46
N SER A 153 15.85 16.42 -7.71
CA SER A 153 17.31 16.60 -7.60
C SER A 153 17.79 16.28 -6.18
N SER A 154 17.17 16.86 -5.17
CA SER A 154 17.51 16.60 -3.77
C SER A 154 17.33 15.12 -3.39
N TYR A 155 16.30 14.46 -3.90
CA TYR A 155 16.04 13.03 -3.70
C TYR A 155 17.15 12.18 -4.33
N THR A 156 17.52 12.44 -5.58
CA THR A 156 18.57 11.69 -6.30
C THR A 156 19.95 11.90 -5.68
N GLU A 157 20.27 13.11 -5.25
CA GLU A 157 21.51 13.41 -4.51
C GLU A 157 21.60 12.63 -3.20
N SER A 158 20.48 12.53 -2.46
CA SER A 158 20.44 11.79 -1.20
C SER A 158 20.67 10.28 -1.39
N ILE A 159 20.16 9.70 -2.50
CA ILE A 159 20.40 8.30 -2.85
C ILE A 159 21.86 8.07 -3.24
N ASN A 160 22.41 8.93 -4.09
CA ASN A 160 23.79 8.82 -4.54
C ASN A 160 24.78 8.95 -3.37
N TRP A 161 24.49 9.83 -2.42
CA TRP A 161 25.30 9.97 -1.20
C TRP A 161 25.27 8.69 -0.33
N LYS A 162 24.10 8.06 -0.16
CA LYS A 162 23.98 6.79 0.57
C LYS A 162 24.78 5.66 -0.08
N ILE A 163 24.76 5.57 -1.40
CA ILE A 163 25.51 4.57 -2.17
C ILE A 163 27.02 4.81 -2.03
N SER A 164 27.48 6.06 -2.13
CA SER A 164 28.90 6.42 -2.07
C SER A 164 29.51 6.26 -0.68
N THR A 165 28.71 6.38 0.39
CA THR A 165 29.17 6.25 1.78
C THR A 165 29.09 4.84 2.35
N GLY A 166 28.61 3.85 1.56
CA GLY A 166 28.49 2.44 2.00
C GLY A 166 27.52 2.21 3.15
N LYS A 167 26.69 3.20 3.49
CA LYS A 167 25.60 3.05 4.44
C LYS A 167 24.36 2.56 3.70
N ALA A 168 24.34 1.26 3.34
CA ALA A 168 23.10 0.56 3.02
C ALA A 168 22.26 0.52 4.28
N VAL A 169 21.00 0.92 4.16
CA VAL A 169 19.95 0.73 5.18
C VAL A 169 19.35 -0.63 4.99
#